data_b591697de5313d329b63843d31af2c4c
#
_entry.id   b591697de5313d329b63843d31af2c4c
#
_cell.length_a   1.000
_cell.length_b   1.000
_cell.length_c   1.000
_cell.angle_alpha   90.00
_cell.angle_beta   90.00
_cell.angle_gamma   90.00
#
_symmetry.space_group_name_H-M   'P 1'
#
loop_
_entity.id
_entity.type
_entity.pdbx_description
1 polymer ?
#
loop_
_entity_poly.entity_id
_entity_poly.type
_entity_poly.pdbx_seq_one_letter_code
_entity_poly.pdbx_strand_id
1 'polypeptide(L)'
;MNKALLAFSILILSGSLLAQESPITPRPDRVQISNGPEVPLVGGYLTVIRWTVNNPGGLPVHYGVVHYGRDPKDLSQIAKNPIRLNPYHSSTVFRVNLYDLPPKATFYYTVESTDSSGKSDGVSSPIKTFTTQ
;
A
#
# COMPACT_ATOMS: atom_id res chain seq x y z
N MET A 1 -36.40 2.20 -42.80
CA MET A 1 -35.78 0.86 -42.76
C MET A 1 -34.29 0.94 -42.54
N ASN A 2 -33.58 1.56 -43.44
CA ASN A 2 -32.13 1.64 -43.33
C ASN A 2 -31.63 2.51 -42.16
N LYS A 3 -32.46 3.43 -41.71
CA LYS A 3 -32.10 4.33 -40.61
C LYS A 3 -31.88 3.60 -39.29
N ALA A 4 -32.66 2.59 -39.02
CA ALA A 4 -32.50 1.80 -37.81
C ALA A 4 -31.19 1.05 -37.77
N LEU A 5 -30.72 0.55 -38.91
CA LEU A 5 -29.46 -0.12 -39.00
C LEU A 5 -28.27 0.80 -38.70
N LEU A 6 -28.33 2.02 -39.21
CA LEU A 6 -27.28 3.00 -38.91
C LEU A 6 -27.17 3.33 -37.45
N ALA A 7 -28.28 3.56 -36.80
CA ALA A 7 -28.30 3.83 -35.35
C ALA A 7 -27.72 2.66 -34.58
N PHE A 8 -28.00 1.46 -34.96
CA PHE A 8 -27.48 0.27 -34.33
C PHE A 8 -25.96 0.17 -34.48
N SER A 9 -25.42 0.50 -35.63
CA SER A 9 -23.98 0.48 -35.85
C SER A 9 -23.25 1.48 -34.94
N ILE A 10 -23.81 2.64 -34.74
CA ILE A 10 -23.23 3.66 -33.85
C ILE A 10 -23.18 3.14 -32.40
N LEU A 11 -24.21 2.47 -31.96
CA LEU A 11 -24.24 1.90 -30.61
C LEU A 11 -23.14 0.85 -30.40
N ILE A 12 -22.88 0.04 -31.40
CA ILE A 12 -21.81 -0.96 -31.35
C ILE A 12 -20.44 -0.29 -31.16
N LEU A 13 -20.19 0.79 -31.87
CA LEU A 13 -18.95 1.53 -31.73
C LEU A 13 -18.76 2.10 -30.33
N SER A 14 -19.81 2.62 -29.74
CA SER A 14 -19.76 3.13 -28.37
C SER A 14 -19.42 2.03 -27.37
N GLY A 15 -19.96 0.85 -27.52
CA GLY A 15 -19.63 -0.31 -26.71
C GLY A 15 -18.17 -0.70 -26.79
N SER A 16 -17.60 -0.63 -28.00
CA SER A 16 -16.18 -0.95 -28.18
C SER A 16 -15.25 0.00 -27.43
N LEU A 17 -15.60 1.27 -27.37
CA LEU A 17 -14.79 2.24 -26.62
C LEU A 17 -14.76 1.92 -25.12
N LEU A 18 -15.87 1.52 -24.55
CA LEU A 18 -15.94 1.15 -23.14
C LEU A 18 -15.07 -0.07 -22.82
N ALA A 19 -14.97 -1.00 -23.76
CA ALA A 19 -14.16 -2.21 -23.59
C ALA A 19 -12.65 -1.93 -23.53
N GLN A 20 -12.22 -0.73 -23.84
CA GLN A 20 -10.80 -0.36 -23.86
C GLN A 20 -10.30 0.22 -22.53
N GLU A 21 -11.16 0.34 -21.56
CA GLU A 21 -10.75 0.82 -20.24
C GLU A 21 -9.80 -0.17 -19.57
N SER A 22 -8.85 0.36 -18.80
CA SER A 22 -7.90 -0.46 -18.06
C SER A 22 -8.61 -1.35 -17.03
N PRO A 23 -8.19 -2.61 -16.92
CA PRO A 23 -8.77 -3.47 -15.89
C PRO A 23 -8.51 -2.92 -14.50
N ILE A 24 -9.48 -3.01 -13.62
CA ILE A 24 -9.38 -2.63 -12.22
C ILE A 24 -9.13 -3.90 -11.41
N THR A 25 -8.11 -3.88 -10.55
CA THR A 25 -7.86 -4.97 -9.64
C THR A 25 -8.98 -5.03 -8.60
N PRO A 26 -9.67 -6.17 -8.47
CA PRO A 26 -10.70 -6.30 -7.45
C PRO A 26 -10.08 -6.14 -6.06
N ARG A 27 -10.83 -5.53 -5.15
CA ARG A 27 -10.43 -5.48 -3.75
C ARG A 27 -10.78 -6.81 -3.08
N PRO A 28 -9.86 -7.36 -2.27
CA PRO A 28 -10.19 -8.55 -1.48
C PRO A 28 -11.16 -8.19 -0.36
N ASP A 29 -11.88 -9.19 0.16
CA ASP A 29 -12.74 -9.01 1.32
C ASP A 29 -11.95 -8.54 2.54
N ARG A 30 -10.71 -9.01 2.65
CA ARG A 30 -9.87 -8.68 3.77
C ARG A 30 -8.40 -8.62 3.38
N VAL A 31 -7.74 -7.54 3.79
CA VAL A 31 -6.29 -7.40 3.68
C VAL A 31 -5.64 -7.88 4.97
N GLN A 32 -4.62 -8.70 4.85
CA GLN A 32 -3.90 -9.27 5.99
C GLN A 32 -2.41 -9.23 5.77
N ILE A 33 -1.66 -9.04 6.87
CA ILE A 33 -0.21 -9.18 6.83
C ILE A 33 0.11 -10.66 6.79
N SER A 34 0.79 -11.09 5.74
CA SER A 34 1.23 -12.48 5.56
C SER A 34 2.68 -12.68 6.00
N ASN A 35 3.47 -11.62 6.07
CA ASN A 35 4.86 -11.67 6.51
C ASN A 35 5.30 -10.32 7.08
N GLY A 36 6.00 -10.36 8.21
CA GLY A 36 6.48 -9.16 8.87
C GLY A 36 5.45 -8.53 9.81
N PRO A 37 5.61 -7.26 10.16
CA PRO A 37 6.71 -6.39 9.76
C PRO A 37 8.06 -6.80 10.35
N GLU A 38 9.11 -6.49 9.59
CA GLU A 38 10.49 -6.74 9.97
C GLU A 38 11.35 -5.52 9.62
N VAL A 39 12.53 -5.44 10.21
CA VAL A 39 13.47 -4.34 9.98
C VAL A 39 14.75 -4.92 9.36
N PRO A 40 14.77 -5.15 8.04
CA PRO A 40 15.90 -5.78 7.37
C PRO A 40 17.17 -4.92 7.35
N LEU A 41 17.04 -3.62 7.58
CA LEU A 41 18.17 -2.71 7.63
C LEU A 41 17.99 -1.72 8.76
N VAL A 42 18.94 -1.68 9.68
CA VAL A 42 19.08 -0.64 10.70
C VAL A 42 20.44 0.00 10.50
N GLY A 43 20.46 1.17 9.87
CA GLY A 43 21.70 1.88 9.55
C GLY A 43 21.79 3.25 10.20
N GLY A 44 22.98 3.85 10.13
CA GLY A 44 23.21 5.18 10.73
C GLY A 44 22.42 6.29 10.02
N TYR A 45 22.16 6.13 8.73
CA TYR A 45 21.41 7.10 7.92
C TYR A 45 20.01 6.60 7.58
N LEU A 46 19.87 5.30 7.29
CA LEU A 46 18.65 4.69 6.76
C LEU A 46 18.29 3.45 7.57
N THR A 47 17.05 3.41 8.01
CA THR A 47 16.41 2.20 8.56
C THR A 47 15.23 1.85 7.67
N VAL A 48 15.08 0.58 7.32
CA VAL A 48 14.02 0.10 6.43
C VAL A 48 13.09 -0.82 7.20
N ILE A 49 11.80 -0.55 7.12
CA ILE A 49 10.76 -1.43 7.64
C ILE A 49 10.02 -2.02 6.46
N ARG A 50 9.80 -3.34 6.49
CA ARG A 50 9.21 -4.08 5.38
C ARG A 50 8.14 -5.05 5.89
N TRP A 51 7.06 -5.17 5.16
CA TRP A 51 6.03 -6.18 5.41
C TRP A 51 5.32 -6.55 4.11
N THR A 52 4.68 -7.72 4.13
CA THR A 52 3.93 -8.23 2.99
C THR A 52 2.48 -8.41 3.36
N VAL A 53 1.60 -8.01 2.47
CA VAL A 53 0.16 -8.23 2.59
C VAL A 53 -0.36 -8.93 1.34
N ASN A 54 -1.54 -9.54 1.39
CA ASN A 54 -2.23 -9.89 0.16
C ASN A 54 -2.57 -8.60 -0.59
N ASN A 55 -2.58 -8.68 -1.92
CA ASN A 55 -2.76 -7.49 -2.75
C ASN A 55 -4.04 -6.75 -2.34
N PRO A 56 -3.94 -5.49 -1.90
CA PRO A 56 -5.12 -4.74 -1.45
C PRO A 56 -6.07 -4.34 -2.58
N GLY A 57 -5.61 -4.38 -3.83
CA GLY A 57 -6.45 -4.01 -4.96
C GLY A 57 -6.93 -2.56 -4.93
N GLY A 58 -7.90 -2.25 -5.77
CA GLY A 58 -8.46 -0.90 -5.86
C GLY A 58 -7.57 0.06 -6.61
N LEU A 59 -7.34 1.25 -6.06
CA LEU A 59 -6.51 2.26 -6.70
C LEU A 59 -5.08 1.76 -6.95
N PRO A 60 -4.44 2.19 -8.05
CA PRO A 60 -3.13 1.64 -8.42
C PRO A 60 -1.99 2.05 -7.51
N VAL A 61 -2.10 3.17 -6.80
CA VAL A 61 -1.04 3.64 -5.89
C VAL A 61 -1.52 3.52 -4.45
N HIS A 62 -0.71 2.89 -3.62
CA HIS A 62 -0.91 2.78 -2.18
C HIS A 62 0.32 3.30 -1.46
N TYR A 63 0.18 3.56 -0.17
CA TYR A 63 1.27 4.00 0.69
C TYR A 63 1.44 3.01 1.83
N GLY A 64 2.67 2.56 2.03
CA GLY A 64 3.06 1.97 3.31
C GLY A 64 3.23 3.10 4.32
N VAL A 65 2.71 2.91 5.51
CA VAL A 65 2.71 3.92 6.57
C VAL A 65 3.26 3.29 7.84
N VAL A 66 4.25 3.95 8.43
CA VAL A 66 4.82 3.56 9.71
C VAL A 66 4.55 4.66 10.73
N HIS A 67 3.92 4.29 11.83
CA HIS A 67 3.79 5.13 13.01
C HIS A 67 4.85 4.70 14.00
N TYR A 68 5.67 5.63 14.47
CA TYR A 68 6.79 5.27 15.35
C TYR A 68 7.08 6.34 16.39
N GLY A 69 7.82 5.96 17.41
CA GLY A 69 8.23 6.85 18.47
C GLY A 69 9.11 6.13 19.50
N ARG A 70 9.59 6.91 20.45
CA ARG A 70 10.44 6.41 21.54
C ARG A 70 9.63 5.83 22.70
N ASP A 71 8.34 6.04 22.71
CA ASP A 71 7.39 5.56 23.71
C ASP A 71 6.30 4.75 23.01
N PRO A 72 6.03 3.51 23.45
CA PRO A 72 4.98 2.68 22.84
C PRO A 72 3.57 3.29 22.94
N LYS A 73 3.38 4.23 23.87
CA LYS A 73 2.11 4.94 24.02
C LYS A 73 2.02 6.20 23.18
N ASP A 74 3.09 6.58 22.50
CA ASP A 74 3.16 7.80 21.70
C ASP A 74 3.89 7.52 20.36
N LEU A 75 3.17 6.97 19.42
CA LEU A 75 3.66 6.69 18.07
C LEU A 75 3.28 7.84 17.13
N SER A 76 3.66 9.05 17.49
CA SER A 76 3.22 10.27 16.79
C SER A 76 4.02 10.61 15.56
N GLN A 77 5.19 10.02 15.36
CA GLN A 77 5.97 10.23 14.14
C GLN A 77 5.45 9.31 13.05
N ILE A 78 5.38 9.83 11.83
CA ILE A 78 4.82 9.11 10.67
C ILE A 78 5.79 9.17 9.51
N ALA A 79 6.03 8.04 8.89
CA ALA A 79 6.76 7.93 7.63
C ALA A 79 5.91 7.18 6.61
N LYS A 80 5.97 7.60 5.35
CA LYS A 80 5.20 6.99 4.26
C LYS A 80 6.07 6.79 3.04
N ASN A 81 5.86 5.69 2.35
CA ASN A 81 6.44 5.46 1.03
C ASN A 81 5.37 4.95 0.07
N PRO A 82 5.32 5.50 -1.14
CA PRO A 82 4.37 5.03 -2.15
C PRO A 82 4.82 3.72 -2.78
N ILE A 83 3.85 2.96 -3.25
CA ILE A 83 4.07 1.79 -4.10
C ILE A 83 2.97 1.73 -5.15
N ARG A 84 3.34 1.30 -6.34
CA ARG A 84 2.38 1.00 -7.39
C ARG A 84 2.06 -0.49 -7.33
N LEU A 85 0.80 -0.82 -7.14
CA LEU A 85 0.35 -2.20 -7.10
C LEU A 85 0.51 -2.85 -8.48
N ASN A 86 0.93 -4.10 -8.48
CA ASN A 86 0.87 -4.94 -9.66
C ASN A 86 -0.42 -5.76 -9.61
N PRO A 87 -1.39 -5.52 -10.50
CA PRO A 87 -2.69 -6.21 -10.44
C PRO A 87 -2.61 -7.72 -10.68
N TYR A 88 -1.48 -8.19 -11.19
CA TYR A 88 -1.28 -9.61 -11.49
C TYR A 88 -0.59 -10.37 -10.33
N HIS A 89 -0.15 -9.68 -9.29
CA HIS A 89 0.46 -10.29 -8.13
C HIS A 89 -0.56 -10.51 -7.02
N SER A 90 -0.48 -11.65 -6.37
CA SER A 90 -1.36 -11.99 -5.24
C SER A 90 -0.96 -11.29 -3.95
N SER A 91 0.26 -10.75 -3.88
CA SER A 91 0.78 -10.09 -2.69
C SER A 91 1.51 -8.80 -3.05
N THR A 92 1.63 -7.94 -2.07
CA THR A 92 2.32 -6.64 -2.17
C THR A 92 3.29 -6.50 -1.01
N VAL A 93 4.53 -6.10 -1.31
CA VAL A 93 5.54 -5.83 -0.31
C VAL A 93 5.66 -4.34 -0.12
N PHE A 94 5.37 -3.86 1.08
CA PHE A 94 5.58 -2.48 1.46
C PHE A 94 6.95 -2.31 2.09
N ARG A 95 7.62 -1.21 1.75
CA ARG A 95 8.86 -0.76 2.37
C ARG A 95 8.72 0.69 2.74
N VAL A 96 9.11 1.03 3.96
CA VAL A 96 9.13 2.41 4.43
C VAL A 96 10.49 2.72 4.99
N ASN A 97 11.03 3.85 4.56
CA ASN A 97 12.34 4.32 4.96
C ASN A 97 12.22 5.33 6.10
N LEU A 98 13.00 5.11 7.14
CA LEU A 98 13.19 6.07 8.23
C LEU A 98 14.63 6.59 8.13
N TYR A 99 14.78 7.91 8.18
CA TYR A 99 16.07 8.57 7.98
C TYR A 99 16.58 9.21 9.26
N ASP A 100 17.88 9.21 9.42
CA ASP A 100 18.58 10.00 10.45
C ASP A 100 18.07 9.78 11.87
N LEU A 101 17.79 8.54 12.22
CA LEU A 101 17.41 8.20 13.57
C LEU A 101 18.60 8.32 14.52
N PRO A 102 18.42 8.79 15.76
CA PRO A 102 19.50 8.88 16.73
C PRO A 102 20.09 7.49 17.01
N PRO A 103 21.40 7.40 17.27
CA PRO A 103 22.04 6.14 17.58
C PRO A 103 21.67 5.61 18.96
N LYS A 104 21.78 4.31 19.14
CA LYS A 104 21.56 3.61 20.41
C LYS A 104 20.20 3.94 21.03
N ALA A 105 19.19 4.00 20.19
CA ALA A 105 17.83 4.38 20.56
C ALA A 105 16.85 3.27 20.22
N THR A 106 15.98 2.94 21.15
CA THR A 106 14.90 1.98 20.92
C THR A 106 13.68 2.72 20.43
N PHE A 107 13.13 2.25 19.31
CA PHE A 107 11.89 2.75 18.73
C PHE A 107 10.82 1.67 18.77
N TYR A 108 9.59 2.13 18.94
CA TYR A 108 8.37 1.34 18.84
C TYR A 108 7.64 1.75 17.58
N TYR A 109 7.02 0.80 16.88
CA TYR A 109 6.34 1.12 15.64
C TYR A 109 5.18 0.18 15.36
N THR A 110 4.25 0.68 14.56
CA THR A 110 3.20 -0.10 13.89
C THR A 110 3.23 0.21 12.42
N VAL A 111 2.71 -0.69 11.61
CA VAL A 111 2.58 -0.49 10.18
C VAL A 111 1.13 -0.59 9.75
N GLU A 112 0.79 0.16 8.72
CA GLU A 112 -0.49 0.10 8.03
C GLU A 112 -0.29 0.48 6.57
N SER A 113 -1.33 0.37 5.78
CA SER A 113 -1.32 0.90 4.41
C SER A 113 -2.62 1.61 4.08
N THR A 114 -2.50 2.56 3.16
CA THR A 114 -3.64 3.31 2.65
C THR A 114 -3.57 3.34 1.13
N ASP A 115 -4.71 3.61 0.49
CA ASP A 115 -4.69 3.94 -0.93
C ASP A 115 -4.31 5.41 -1.14
N SER A 116 -4.20 5.83 -2.40
CA SER A 116 -3.83 7.19 -2.74
C SER A 116 -4.87 8.25 -2.38
N SER A 117 -6.09 7.85 -2.05
CA SER A 117 -7.11 8.77 -1.53
C SER A 117 -7.03 8.95 -0.02
N GLY A 118 -6.15 8.21 0.65
CA GLY A 118 -6.01 8.23 2.10
C GLY A 118 -6.88 7.23 2.83
N LYS A 119 -7.63 6.42 2.11
CA LYS A 119 -8.46 5.39 2.72
C LYS A 119 -7.62 4.22 3.18
N SER A 120 -7.78 3.80 4.43
CA SER A 120 -7.08 2.65 4.99
C SER A 120 -7.41 1.35 4.24
N ASP A 121 -6.42 0.50 4.07
CA ASP A 121 -6.61 -0.86 3.56
C ASP A 121 -7.15 -1.82 4.64
N GLY A 122 -7.30 -1.33 5.87
CA GLY A 122 -7.93 -2.09 6.94
C GLY A 122 -7.00 -3.05 7.67
N VAL A 123 -5.69 -2.87 7.52
CA VAL A 123 -4.69 -3.73 8.19
C VAL A 123 -3.71 -2.89 9.00
N SER A 124 -3.40 -3.34 10.20
CA SER A 124 -2.32 -2.77 11.01
C SER A 124 -1.62 -3.87 11.79
N SER A 125 -0.37 -3.63 12.15
CA SER A 125 0.41 -4.57 12.95
C SER A 125 0.26 -4.30 14.44
N PRO A 126 0.57 -5.29 15.29
CA PRO A 126 0.89 -5.01 16.68
C PRO A 126 2.11 -4.09 16.78
N ILE A 127 2.31 -3.52 17.96
CA ILE A 127 3.50 -2.72 18.24
C ILE A 127 4.73 -3.62 18.25
N LYS A 128 5.75 -3.22 17.52
CA LYS A 128 7.05 -3.89 17.45
C LYS A 128 8.17 -2.90 17.78
N THR A 129 9.38 -3.41 17.95
CA THR A 129 10.53 -2.58 18.33
C THR A 129 11.73 -2.86 17.45
N PHE A 130 12.60 -1.88 17.36
CA PHE A 130 13.97 -2.04 16.91
C PHE A 130 14.86 -1.07 17.68
N THR A 131 16.16 -1.36 17.70
CA THR A 131 17.15 -0.49 18.37
C THR A 131 18.22 -0.10 17.35
N THR A 132 18.50 1.20 17.28
CA THR A 132 19.56 1.73 16.41
C THR A 132 20.93 1.44 17.00
N GLN A 133 21.95 1.39 16.13
CA GLN A 133 23.32 1.09 16.54
C GLN A 133 24.07 2.32 17.02
#